data_51ed58243173a835966f395acc706b88
#
_entry.id   51ed58243173a835966f395acc706b88
#
_cell.length_a   1.000
_cell.length_b   1.000
_cell.length_c   1.000
_cell.angle_alpha   90.00
_cell.angle_beta   90.00
_cell.angle_gamma   90.00
#
_symmetry.space_group_name_H-M   'P 1'
#
loop_
_entity.id
_entity.type
_entity.pdbx_description
1 polymer ?
#
loop_
_entity_poly.entity_id
_entity_poly.type
_entity_poly.pdbx_seq_one_letter_code
_entity_poly.pdbx_strand_id
1 'polypeptide(L)'
;MPNFAANLSFLYTELPFLDRFEAAAKDGFKAVEFLFPYSYDSQDIAVRLKTNDLKQVLFNLPPAGVDASSIEQAWVNGMRGIACLPERGAEFAQGLDLALRYANALQCKQLHMMAGIVSAATSTASAQQTYIQNAKYAGQQAAALGINILIEPINMRDMPGYFLNRQEHAHALLQAIDQPNVKVQMDLYHCQIMEGDVLQPLQQYLPTGKV
;
A
#
# COMPACT_ATOMS: atom_id res chain seq x y z
N MET A 1 3.78 13.62 -20.02
CA MET A 1 2.41 13.71 -19.45
C MET A 1 2.29 12.70 -18.31
N PRO A 2 1.53 12.97 -17.26
CA PRO A 2 1.28 11.98 -16.21
C PRO A 2 0.64 10.72 -16.80
N ASN A 3 0.97 9.56 -16.23
CA ASN A 3 0.26 8.32 -16.47
C ASN A 3 -0.83 8.16 -15.42
N PHE A 4 -2.02 7.74 -15.81
CA PHE A 4 -3.15 7.55 -14.91
C PHE A 4 -3.48 6.07 -14.77
N ALA A 5 -3.83 5.65 -13.56
CA ALA A 5 -4.37 4.33 -13.25
C ALA A 5 -5.78 4.49 -12.64
N ALA A 6 -6.69 3.59 -12.98
CA ALA A 6 -7.99 3.54 -12.32
C ALA A 6 -7.89 2.77 -11.00
N ASN A 7 -8.36 3.37 -9.90
CA ASN A 7 -8.49 2.63 -8.64
C ASN A 7 -9.82 1.87 -8.61
N LEU A 8 -9.75 0.56 -8.83
CA LEU A 8 -10.94 -0.30 -8.94
C LEU A 8 -11.64 -0.56 -7.59
N SER A 9 -11.04 -0.14 -6.48
CA SER A 9 -11.74 -0.16 -5.18
C SER A 9 -12.70 1.02 -5.02
N PHE A 10 -12.55 2.09 -5.81
CA PHE A 10 -13.36 3.31 -5.74
C PHE A 10 -14.12 3.61 -7.03
N LEU A 11 -13.65 3.14 -8.17
CA LEU A 11 -14.30 3.31 -9.48
C LEU A 11 -15.02 2.02 -9.90
N TYR A 12 -16.12 2.17 -10.62
CA TYR A 12 -16.94 1.06 -11.15
C TYR A 12 -17.53 0.15 -10.06
N THR A 13 -17.79 0.70 -8.87
CA THR A 13 -18.22 -0.08 -7.69
C THR A 13 -19.62 -0.68 -7.85
N GLU A 14 -20.40 -0.26 -8.83
CA GLU A 14 -21.67 -0.85 -9.25
C GLU A 14 -21.51 -2.21 -9.95
N LEU A 15 -20.27 -2.55 -10.40
CA LEU A 15 -19.94 -3.80 -11.05
C LEU A 15 -19.26 -4.78 -10.08
N PRO A 16 -19.41 -6.10 -10.30
CA PRO A 16 -18.55 -7.10 -9.67
C PRO A 16 -17.07 -6.80 -9.93
N PHE A 17 -16.19 -7.05 -8.94
CA PHE A 17 -14.79 -6.63 -9.01
C PHE A 17 -14.07 -7.05 -10.30
N LEU A 18 -14.23 -8.31 -10.72
CA LEU A 18 -13.55 -8.82 -11.92
C LEU A 18 -14.06 -8.20 -13.24
N ASP A 19 -15.21 -7.55 -13.25
CA ASP A 19 -15.76 -6.89 -14.43
C ASP A 19 -15.31 -5.43 -14.53
N ARG A 20 -14.78 -4.85 -13.45
CA ARG A 20 -14.25 -3.47 -13.40
C ARG A 20 -13.02 -3.28 -14.28
N PHE A 21 -12.27 -4.34 -14.56
CA PHE A 21 -11.11 -4.31 -15.45
C PHE A 21 -11.52 -3.96 -16.89
N GLU A 22 -12.57 -4.58 -17.41
CA GLU A 22 -13.09 -4.27 -18.73
C GLU A 22 -13.66 -2.85 -18.79
N ALA A 23 -14.36 -2.40 -17.75
CA ALA A 23 -14.90 -1.04 -17.67
C ALA A 23 -13.77 0.01 -17.72
N ALA A 24 -12.72 -0.17 -16.93
CA ALA A 24 -11.56 0.72 -16.94
C ALA A 24 -10.87 0.77 -18.31
N ALA A 25 -10.71 -0.38 -18.99
CA ALA A 25 -10.13 -0.44 -20.31
C ALA A 25 -10.99 0.27 -21.36
N LYS A 26 -12.32 0.14 -21.29
CA LYS A 26 -13.28 0.83 -22.18
C LYS A 26 -13.20 2.35 -22.02
N ASP A 27 -12.96 2.84 -20.79
CA ASP A 27 -12.76 4.28 -20.52
C ASP A 27 -11.37 4.79 -20.89
N GLY A 28 -10.50 3.89 -21.41
CA GLY A 28 -9.19 4.26 -21.96
C GLY A 28 -8.03 4.18 -20.97
N PHE A 29 -8.24 3.71 -19.74
CA PHE A 29 -7.14 3.46 -18.82
C PHE A 29 -6.21 2.37 -19.35
N LYS A 30 -4.92 2.51 -19.08
CA LYS A 30 -3.87 1.53 -19.39
C LYS A 30 -3.29 0.86 -18.15
N ALA A 31 -3.70 1.31 -16.99
CA ALA A 31 -3.26 0.80 -15.71
C ALA A 31 -4.40 0.85 -14.69
N VAL A 32 -4.33 -0.06 -13.72
CA VAL A 32 -5.28 -0.15 -12.61
C VAL A 32 -4.55 -0.38 -11.31
N GLU A 33 -5.19 0.03 -10.22
CA GLU A 33 -4.81 -0.31 -8.85
C GLU A 33 -6.06 -0.70 -8.05
N PHE A 34 -5.87 -1.31 -6.90
CA PHE A 34 -6.93 -1.65 -5.95
C PHE A 34 -6.36 -1.94 -4.56
N LEU A 35 -7.21 -1.99 -3.54
CA LEU A 35 -6.72 -2.19 -2.17
C LEU A 35 -6.27 -3.64 -1.93
N PHE A 36 -7.20 -4.58 -1.93
CA PHE A 36 -6.92 -5.97 -1.52
C PHE A 36 -7.44 -6.98 -2.53
N PRO A 37 -6.57 -7.73 -3.22
CA PRO A 37 -6.98 -8.74 -4.22
C PRO A 37 -7.31 -10.11 -3.63
N TYR A 38 -7.09 -10.34 -2.34
CA TYR A 38 -6.91 -11.65 -1.72
C TYR A 38 -8.17 -12.53 -1.66
N SER A 39 -9.34 -11.97 -1.94
CA SER A 39 -10.60 -12.72 -2.08
C SER A 39 -10.80 -13.35 -3.46
N TYR A 40 -9.86 -13.12 -4.39
CA TYR A 40 -9.90 -13.64 -5.76
C TYR A 40 -8.60 -14.40 -6.07
N ASP A 41 -8.69 -15.43 -6.91
CA ASP A 41 -7.48 -16.10 -7.38
C ASP A 41 -6.62 -15.12 -8.20
N SER A 42 -5.34 -15.13 -7.92
CA SER A 42 -4.39 -14.25 -8.61
C SER A 42 -4.32 -14.52 -10.12
N GLN A 43 -4.58 -15.75 -10.55
CA GLN A 43 -4.62 -16.10 -11.98
C GLN A 43 -5.86 -15.54 -12.67
N ASP A 44 -7.02 -15.53 -12.00
CA ASP A 44 -8.23 -14.90 -12.54
C ASP A 44 -8.01 -13.39 -12.77
N ILE A 45 -7.39 -12.71 -11.80
CA ILE A 45 -7.02 -11.30 -11.96
C ILE A 45 -6.01 -11.12 -13.09
N ALA A 46 -4.98 -11.96 -13.19
CA ALA A 46 -3.97 -11.89 -14.25
C ALA A 46 -4.59 -12.07 -15.64
N VAL A 47 -5.57 -12.98 -15.78
CA VAL A 47 -6.34 -13.14 -17.01
C VAL A 47 -7.10 -11.86 -17.36
N ARG A 48 -7.77 -11.21 -16.38
CA ARG A 48 -8.49 -9.94 -16.62
C ARG A 48 -7.57 -8.82 -17.06
N LEU A 49 -6.40 -8.68 -16.40
CA LEU A 49 -5.38 -7.70 -16.80
C LEU A 49 -4.91 -7.94 -18.24
N LYS A 50 -4.55 -9.17 -18.58
CA LYS A 50 -4.09 -9.55 -19.92
C LYS A 50 -5.15 -9.34 -21.01
N THR A 51 -6.38 -9.80 -20.75
CA THR A 51 -7.50 -9.69 -21.73
C THR A 51 -7.82 -8.23 -22.06
N ASN A 52 -7.65 -7.33 -21.11
CA ASN A 52 -7.99 -5.92 -21.25
C ASN A 52 -6.77 -5.00 -21.54
N ASP A 53 -5.60 -5.56 -21.77
CA ASP A 53 -4.33 -4.81 -21.99
C ASP A 53 -4.06 -3.78 -20.88
N LEU A 54 -4.25 -4.20 -19.62
CA LEU A 54 -4.06 -3.38 -18.43
C LEU A 54 -2.83 -3.82 -17.64
N LYS A 55 -2.15 -2.84 -17.01
CA LYS A 55 -1.08 -3.08 -16.06
C LYS A 55 -1.58 -2.90 -14.64
N GLN A 56 -1.28 -3.86 -13.74
CA GLN A 56 -1.41 -3.65 -12.31
C GLN A 56 -0.25 -2.81 -11.80
N VAL A 57 -0.54 -1.65 -11.20
CA VAL A 57 0.53 -0.74 -10.76
C VAL A 57 0.72 -0.72 -9.25
N LEU A 58 -0.32 -1.01 -8.46
CA LEU A 58 -0.27 -0.95 -7.01
C LEU A 58 -1.39 -1.80 -6.40
N PHE A 59 -1.11 -2.46 -5.28
CA PHE A 59 -2.10 -2.94 -4.32
C PHE A 59 -1.48 -3.02 -2.92
N ASN A 60 -2.32 -3.19 -1.88
CA ASN A 60 -1.86 -3.16 -0.50
C ASN A 60 -1.47 -4.55 0.01
N LEU A 61 -0.50 -4.59 0.91
CA LEU A 61 -0.33 -5.72 1.82
C LEU A 61 -1.62 -5.94 2.62
N PRO A 62 -1.89 -7.16 3.11
CA PRO A 62 -3.03 -7.38 4.01
C PRO A 62 -3.04 -6.38 5.18
N PRO A 63 -4.20 -5.81 5.54
CA PRO A 63 -4.32 -4.91 6.69
C PRO A 63 -4.06 -5.64 8.01
N ALA A 64 -4.33 -6.92 8.04
CA ALA A 64 -4.02 -8.00 8.96
C ALA A 64 -4.60 -9.29 8.36
N GLY A 65 -4.32 -10.46 8.97
CA GLY A 65 -4.75 -11.75 8.45
C GLY A 65 -3.77 -12.33 7.44
N VAL A 66 -3.96 -13.62 7.14
CA VAL A 66 -3.02 -14.40 6.31
C VAL A 66 -3.73 -15.22 5.20
N ASP A 67 -5.04 -15.13 5.14
CA ASP A 67 -5.91 -15.75 4.13
C ASP A 67 -7.09 -14.83 3.78
N ALA A 68 -7.82 -15.12 2.72
CA ALA A 68 -8.89 -14.27 2.21
C ALA A 68 -9.91 -13.87 3.29
N SER A 69 -10.38 -14.84 4.07
CA SER A 69 -11.43 -14.63 5.08
C SER A 69 -10.93 -13.76 6.25
N SER A 70 -9.74 -14.06 6.77
CA SER A 70 -9.16 -13.30 7.89
C SER A 70 -8.77 -11.88 7.46
N ILE A 71 -8.33 -11.67 6.23
CA ILE A 71 -8.01 -10.34 5.67
C ILE A 71 -9.28 -9.49 5.52
N GLU A 72 -10.34 -10.06 4.94
CA GLU A 72 -11.62 -9.37 4.80
C GLU A 72 -12.19 -9.00 6.17
N GLN A 73 -12.21 -9.95 7.11
CA GLN A 73 -12.68 -9.72 8.48
C GLN A 73 -11.84 -8.65 9.21
N ALA A 74 -10.52 -8.67 9.02
CA ALA A 74 -9.64 -7.66 9.61
C ALA A 74 -9.98 -6.24 9.10
N TRP A 75 -10.20 -6.08 7.81
CA TRP A 75 -10.59 -4.81 7.22
C TRP A 75 -11.95 -4.31 7.75
N VAL A 76 -12.96 -5.18 7.78
CA VAL A 76 -14.30 -4.89 8.32
C VAL A 76 -14.22 -4.49 9.79
N ASN A 77 -13.36 -5.14 10.58
CA ASN A 77 -13.12 -4.83 11.99
C ASN A 77 -12.23 -3.60 12.23
N GLY A 78 -11.92 -2.83 11.19
CA GLY A 78 -11.20 -1.56 11.33
C GLY A 78 -9.68 -1.69 11.37
N MET A 79 -9.09 -2.85 11.07
CA MET A 79 -7.63 -2.95 10.92
C MET A 79 -7.16 -2.13 9.73
N ARG A 80 -6.07 -1.39 9.92
CA ARG A 80 -5.50 -0.47 8.92
C ARG A 80 -4.00 -0.69 8.75
N GLY A 81 -3.57 -1.96 8.80
CA GLY A 81 -2.17 -2.36 8.79
C GLY A 81 -1.68 -2.79 10.17
N ILE A 82 -0.60 -3.54 10.17
CA ILE A 82 0.04 -4.08 11.38
C ILE A 82 1.56 -3.84 11.40
N ALA A 83 2.07 -3.07 10.44
CA ALA A 83 3.52 -2.90 10.29
C ALA A 83 4.18 -2.18 11.48
N CYS A 84 3.43 -1.36 12.25
CA CYS A 84 3.93 -0.69 13.46
C CYS A 84 3.58 -1.42 14.77
N LEU A 85 2.95 -2.62 14.72
CA LEU A 85 2.47 -3.33 15.91
C LEU A 85 3.48 -4.40 16.36
N PRO A 86 4.12 -4.23 17.53
CA PRO A 86 5.27 -5.06 17.93
C PRO A 86 4.96 -6.56 18.03
N GLU A 87 3.77 -6.92 18.49
CA GLU A 87 3.37 -8.32 18.70
C GLU A 87 2.86 -9.04 17.43
N ARG A 88 2.79 -8.33 16.28
CA ARG A 88 2.23 -8.85 15.03
C ARG A 88 3.28 -9.20 13.96
N GLY A 89 4.57 -9.28 14.33
CA GLY A 89 5.65 -9.46 13.36
C GLY A 89 5.56 -10.76 12.54
N ALA A 90 5.18 -11.88 13.15
CA ALA A 90 5.02 -13.16 12.44
C ALA A 90 3.87 -13.11 11.41
N GLU A 91 2.76 -12.50 11.78
CA GLU A 91 1.62 -12.30 10.89
C GLU A 91 1.95 -11.31 9.76
N PHE A 92 2.68 -10.25 10.06
CA PHE A 92 3.19 -9.32 9.05
C PHE A 92 4.04 -10.04 8.00
N ALA A 93 4.96 -10.92 8.43
CA ALA A 93 5.80 -11.69 7.51
C ALA A 93 4.97 -12.62 6.61
N GLN A 94 3.97 -13.32 7.16
CA GLN A 94 3.06 -14.18 6.37
C GLN A 94 2.21 -13.38 5.38
N GLY A 95 1.68 -12.22 5.80
CA GLY A 95 0.95 -11.31 4.92
C GLY A 95 1.82 -10.76 3.78
N LEU A 96 3.08 -10.43 4.07
CA LEU A 96 4.05 -10.02 3.06
C LEU A 96 4.32 -11.14 2.05
N ASP A 97 4.55 -12.37 2.50
CA ASP A 97 4.77 -13.52 1.60
C ASP A 97 3.57 -13.75 0.69
N LEU A 98 2.34 -13.62 1.20
CA LEU A 98 1.13 -13.69 0.40
C LEU A 98 1.11 -12.58 -0.66
N ALA A 99 1.37 -11.33 -0.26
CA ALA A 99 1.38 -10.19 -1.17
C ALA A 99 2.45 -10.33 -2.27
N LEU A 100 3.65 -10.82 -1.93
CA LEU A 100 4.72 -11.04 -2.91
C LEU A 100 4.34 -12.12 -3.94
N ARG A 101 3.62 -13.19 -3.54
CA ARG A 101 3.09 -14.18 -4.50
C ARG A 101 2.09 -13.56 -5.48
N TYR A 102 1.15 -12.74 -4.96
CA TYR A 102 0.21 -12.01 -5.82
C TYR A 102 0.93 -11.02 -6.73
N ALA A 103 1.87 -10.24 -6.20
CA ALA A 103 2.63 -9.27 -6.99
C ALA A 103 3.39 -9.95 -8.15
N ASN A 104 3.98 -11.12 -7.90
CA ASN A 104 4.64 -11.90 -8.94
C ASN A 104 3.64 -12.38 -10.01
N ALA A 105 2.49 -12.93 -9.62
CA ALA A 105 1.46 -13.40 -10.54
C ALA A 105 0.88 -12.27 -11.39
N LEU A 106 0.66 -11.10 -10.79
CA LEU A 106 0.10 -9.90 -11.45
C LEU A 106 1.16 -9.02 -12.12
N GLN A 107 2.44 -9.38 -12.02
CA GLN A 107 3.59 -8.58 -12.49
C GLN A 107 3.59 -7.14 -11.90
N CYS A 108 3.00 -6.97 -10.73
CA CYS A 108 2.93 -5.71 -10.02
C CYS A 108 4.27 -5.37 -9.37
N LYS A 109 4.77 -4.15 -9.56
CA LYS A 109 6.08 -3.72 -9.07
C LYS A 109 6.01 -2.80 -7.86
N GLN A 110 4.83 -2.54 -7.33
CA GLN A 110 4.64 -1.68 -6.16
C GLN A 110 3.61 -2.29 -5.21
N LEU A 111 3.96 -2.35 -3.94
CA LEU A 111 3.11 -2.83 -2.85
C LEU A 111 3.05 -1.78 -1.74
N HIS A 112 1.85 -1.34 -1.37
CA HIS A 112 1.66 -0.42 -0.25
C HIS A 112 1.65 -1.19 1.08
N MET A 113 2.52 -0.79 2.00
CA MET A 113 2.63 -1.32 3.35
C MET A 113 1.90 -0.40 4.34
N MET A 114 0.67 -0.73 4.68
CA MET A 114 -0.12 0.03 5.66
C MET A 114 0.53 0.00 7.04
N ALA A 115 0.71 1.19 7.64
CA ALA A 115 1.43 1.32 8.90
C ALA A 115 0.69 0.68 10.08
N GLY A 116 -0.58 0.98 10.23
CA GLY A 116 -1.40 0.55 11.36
C GLY A 116 -1.82 1.70 12.29
N ILE A 117 -2.75 1.38 13.16
CA ILE A 117 -3.26 2.29 14.20
C ILE A 117 -2.60 1.90 15.52
N VAL A 118 -1.92 2.86 16.16
CA VAL A 118 -1.21 2.64 17.42
C VAL A 118 -2.20 2.66 18.58
N SER A 119 -2.21 1.59 19.38
CA SER A 119 -3.01 1.54 20.60
C SER A 119 -2.41 2.41 21.71
N ALA A 120 -3.24 2.83 22.67
CA ALA A 120 -2.77 3.58 23.84
C ALA A 120 -1.75 2.80 24.71
N ALA A 121 -1.71 1.47 24.58
CA ALA A 121 -0.78 0.62 25.31
C ALA A 121 0.61 0.52 24.65
N THR A 122 0.74 0.94 23.38
CA THR A 122 2.00 0.87 22.62
C THR A 122 2.70 2.21 22.64
N SER A 123 3.94 2.28 23.11
CA SER A 123 4.71 3.52 23.05
C SER A 123 5.06 3.87 21.60
N THR A 124 5.09 5.18 21.30
CA THR A 124 5.49 5.67 19.96
C THR A 124 6.87 5.15 19.54
N ALA A 125 7.81 5.09 20.48
CA ALA A 125 9.17 4.59 20.20
C ALA A 125 9.16 3.10 19.81
N SER A 126 8.36 2.26 20.49
CA SER A 126 8.22 0.85 20.18
C SER A 126 7.56 0.65 18.80
N ALA A 127 6.49 1.40 18.52
CA ALA A 127 5.81 1.36 17.22
C ALA A 127 6.77 1.77 16.08
N GLN A 128 7.55 2.83 16.28
CA GLN A 128 8.53 3.30 15.29
C GLN A 128 9.63 2.28 15.04
N GLN A 129 10.18 1.69 16.09
CA GLN A 129 11.21 0.66 15.96
C GLN A 129 10.68 -0.56 15.19
N THR A 130 9.49 -1.03 15.54
CA THR A 130 8.83 -2.14 14.85
C THR A 130 8.57 -1.81 13.38
N TYR A 131 8.05 -0.62 13.11
CA TYR A 131 7.79 -0.19 11.73
C TYR A 131 9.05 -0.18 10.88
N ILE A 132 10.15 0.37 11.40
CA ILE A 132 11.45 0.39 10.70
C ILE A 132 11.94 -1.04 10.44
N GLN A 133 11.87 -1.93 11.43
CA GLN A 133 12.29 -3.33 11.28
C GLN A 133 11.46 -4.06 10.22
N ASN A 134 10.12 -3.93 10.26
CA ASN A 134 9.22 -4.55 9.30
C ASN A 134 9.41 -3.98 7.89
N ALA A 135 9.63 -2.68 7.75
CA ALA A 135 9.89 -2.05 6.46
C ALA A 135 11.24 -2.48 5.86
N LYS A 136 12.29 -2.62 6.69
CA LYS A 136 13.58 -3.19 6.25
C LYS A 136 13.40 -4.62 5.75
N TYR A 137 12.72 -5.45 6.52
CA TYR A 137 12.43 -6.82 6.15
C TYR A 137 11.64 -6.90 4.84
N ALA A 138 10.55 -6.13 4.72
CA ALA A 138 9.74 -6.08 3.51
C ALA A 138 10.55 -5.62 2.29
N GLY A 139 11.37 -4.58 2.44
CA GLY A 139 12.26 -4.10 1.39
C GLY A 139 13.23 -5.18 0.92
N GLN A 140 13.87 -5.90 1.84
CA GLN A 140 14.81 -6.99 1.53
C GLN A 140 14.13 -8.13 0.78
N GLN A 141 12.95 -8.60 1.25
CA GLN A 141 12.21 -9.68 0.58
C GLN A 141 11.73 -9.27 -0.82
N ALA A 142 11.25 -8.04 -0.97
CA ALA A 142 10.73 -7.51 -2.24
C ALA A 142 11.84 -7.22 -3.27
N ALA A 143 13.06 -6.89 -2.83
CA ALA A 143 14.18 -6.53 -3.70
C ALA A 143 14.54 -7.63 -4.71
N ALA A 144 14.52 -8.90 -4.28
CA ALA A 144 14.82 -10.05 -5.15
C ALA A 144 13.83 -10.19 -6.32
N LEU A 145 12.61 -9.63 -6.18
CA LEU A 145 11.57 -9.64 -7.21
C LEU A 145 11.50 -8.32 -8.00
N GLY A 146 12.37 -7.38 -7.68
CA GLY A 146 12.35 -6.03 -8.27
C GLY A 146 11.06 -5.26 -7.92
N ILE A 147 10.55 -5.44 -6.70
CA ILE A 147 9.33 -4.82 -6.20
C ILE A 147 9.70 -3.69 -5.22
N ASN A 148 9.04 -2.55 -5.35
CA ASN A 148 9.09 -1.47 -4.38
C ASN A 148 8.04 -1.66 -3.30
N ILE A 149 8.41 -1.38 -2.05
CA ILE A 149 7.49 -1.24 -0.93
C ILE A 149 7.19 0.24 -0.76
N LEU A 150 5.93 0.59 -0.77
CA LEU A 150 5.48 1.96 -0.57
C LEU A 150 4.99 2.17 0.85
N ILE A 151 5.37 3.28 1.46
CA ILE A 151 4.85 3.77 2.74
C ILE A 151 4.06 5.04 2.50
N GLU A 152 2.89 5.18 3.11
CA GLU A 152 1.97 6.27 2.82
C GLU A 152 1.57 7.00 4.09
N PRO A 153 1.79 8.32 4.16
CA PRO A 153 1.19 9.17 5.18
C PRO A 153 -0.32 9.31 4.95
N ILE A 154 -1.12 8.82 5.90
CA ILE A 154 -2.59 8.86 5.85
C ILE A 154 -3.12 9.83 6.90
N ASN A 155 -4.09 10.66 6.53
CA ASN A 155 -4.61 11.71 7.38
C ASN A 155 -5.36 11.18 8.62
N MET A 156 -5.26 11.93 9.72
CA MET A 156 -5.87 11.61 11.02
C MET A 156 -7.37 11.89 11.08
N ARG A 157 -7.96 12.57 10.08
CA ARG A 157 -9.39 12.81 9.98
C ARG A 157 -10.12 11.50 9.63
N ASP A 158 -9.61 10.79 8.62
CA ASP A 158 -10.23 9.55 8.14
C ASP A 158 -9.73 8.32 8.89
N MET A 159 -8.48 8.37 9.39
CA MET A 159 -7.88 7.29 10.19
C MET A 159 -7.28 7.82 11.49
N PRO A 160 -8.10 8.09 12.50
CA PRO A 160 -7.61 8.55 13.83
C PRO A 160 -6.62 7.52 14.41
N GLY A 161 -5.48 8.00 14.90
CA GLY A 161 -4.45 7.15 15.50
C GLY A 161 -3.53 6.43 14.49
N TYR A 162 -3.66 6.69 13.18
CA TYR A 162 -2.76 6.09 12.18
C TYR A 162 -1.31 6.53 12.43
N PHE A 163 -0.39 5.56 12.47
CA PHE A 163 0.99 5.78 12.87
C PHE A 163 1.73 6.79 11.98
N LEU A 164 1.63 6.61 10.66
CA LEU A 164 2.32 7.43 9.66
C LEU A 164 1.34 8.42 9.03
N ASN A 165 1.47 9.72 9.33
CA ASN A 165 0.46 10.71 8.92
C ASN A 165 1.02 12.04 8.39
N ARG A 166 2.36 12.17 8.21
CA ARG A 166 3.00 13.37 7.66
C ARG A 166 4.13 12.99 6.70
N GLN A 167 4.34 13.82 5.68
CA GLN A 167 5.41 13.61 4.69
C GLN A 167 6.80 13.66 5.33
N GLU A 168 7.06 14.64 6.20
CA GLU A 168 8.32 14.75 6.93
C GLU A 168 8.63 13.48 7.72
N HIS A 169 7.64 12.92 8.43
CA HIS A 169 7.81 11.66 9.17
C HIS A 169 8.13 10.49 8.23
N ALA A 170 7.44 10.37 7.09
CA ALA A 170 7.74 9.32 6.11
C ALA A 170 9.17 9.40 5.58
N HIS A 171 9.64 10.59 5.24
CA HIS A 171 11.00 10.78 4.73
C HIS A 171 12.07 10.56 5.82
N ALA A 172 11.81 10.91 7.07
CA ALA A 172 12.68 10.56 8.20
C ALA A 172 12.75 9.03 8.40
N LEU A 173 11.62 8.33 8.30
CA LEU A 173 11.59 6.87 8.36
C LEU A 173 12.37 6.22 7.20
N LEU A 174 12.28 6.75 5.98
CA LEU A 174 13.06 6.23 4.84
C LEU A 174 14.57 6.27 5.11
N GLN A 175 15.07 7.32 5.77
CA GLN A 175 16.48 7.40 6.14
C GLN A 175 16.86 6.30 7.15
N ALA A 176 16.00 6.05 8.14
CA ALA A 176 16.24 5.02 9.14
C ALA A 176 16.05 3.59 8.59
N ILE A 177 15.15 3.40 7.62
CA ILE A 177 14.89 2.13 6.93
C ILE A 177 16.08 1.77 6.04
N ASP A 178 16.66 2.73 5.34
CA ASP A 178 17.84 2.57 4.48
C ASP A 178 17.73 1.39 3.50
N GLN A 179 16.60 1.31 2.78
CA GLN A 179 16.37 0.35 1.70
C GLN A 179 16.04 1.09 0.41
N PRO A 180 16.76 0.85 -0.70
CA PRO A 180 16.59 1.64 -1.92
C PRO A 180 15.23 1.43 -2.60
N ASN A 181 14.58 0.30 -2.35
CA ASN A 181 13.27 -0.06 -2.88
C ASN A 181 12.11 0.19 -1.89
N VAL A 182 12.37 0.89 -0.78
CA VAL A 182 11.30 1.45 0.06
C VAL A 182 11.14 2.91 -0.31
N LYS A 183 9.92 3.33 -0.67
CA LYS A 183 9.61 4.67 -1.17
C LYS A 183 8.36 5.23 -0.52
N VAL A 184 8.11 6.53 -0.66
CA VAL A 184 6.90 7.18 -0.20
C VAL A 184 5.86 7.19 -1.32
N GLN A 185 4.65 6.74 -1.02
CA GLN A 185 3.45 7.07 -1.78
C GLN A 185 2.94 8.41 -1.25
N MET A 186 3.09 9.45 -2.05
CA MET A 186 2.60 10.78 -1.71
C MET A 186 1.18 10.94 -2.20
N ASP A 187 0.20 10.69 -1.33
CA ASP A 187 -1.20 11.00 -1.59
C ASP A 187 -1.46 12.48 -1.31
N LEU A 188 -1.87 13.22 -2.34
CA LEU A 188 -2.09 14.66 -2.24
C LEU A 188 -3.32 15.01 -1.41
N TYR A 189 -4.34 14.14 -1.38
CA TYR A 189 -5.51 14.31 -0.54
C TYR A 189 -5.13 14.23 0.95
N HIS A 190 -4.37 13.20 1.34
CA HIS A 190 -3.91 13.06 2.72
C HIS A 190 -2.94 14.18 3.11
N CYS A 191 -2.03 14.53 2.22
CA CYS A 191 -1.09 15.65 2.41
C CYS A 191 -1.85 16.98 2.62
N GLN A 192 -2.83 17.30 1.78
CA GLN A 192 -3.63 18.52 1.90
C GLN A 192 -4.36 18.63 3.23
N ILE A 193 -4.90 17.53 3.75
CA ILE A 193 -5.62 17.53 5.05
C ILE A 193 -4.65 17.75 6.21
N MET A 194 -3.46 17.14 6.17
CA MET A 194 -2.53 17.14 7.30
C MET A 194 -1.58 18.34 7.32
N GLU A 195 -1.19 18.82 6.15
CA GLU A 195 -0.09 19.79 6.02
C GLU A 195 -0.51 21.06 5.26
N GLY A 196 -1.56 20.97 4.43
CA GLY A 196 -1.89 22.05 3.49
C GLY A 196 -0.80 22.24 2.43
N ASP A 197 -0.90 23.26 1.59
CA ASP A 197 0.10 23.67 0.61
C ASP A 197 0.87 22.50 -0.04
N VAL A 198 0.16 21.61 -0.71
CA VAL A 198 0.73 20.39 -1.34
C VAL A 198 1.86 20.68 -2.33
N LEU A 199 1.96 21.91 -2.84
CA LEU A 199 3.02 22.30 -3.76
C LEU A 199 4.41 22.27 -3.07
N GLN A 200 4.48 22.70 -1.82
CA GLN A 200 5.73 22.72 -1.08
C GLN A 200 6.33 21.32 -0.86
N PRO A 201 5.60 20.32 -0.32
CA PRO A 201 6.08 18.93 -0.24
C PRO A 201 6.44 18.32 -1.60
N LEU A 202 5.66 18.61 -2.66
CA LEU A 202 5.99 18.13 -4.01
C LEU A 202 7.34 18.66 -4.49
N GLN A 203 7.59 19.98 -4.35
CA GLN A 203 8.86 20.59 -4.73
C GLN A 203 10.03 20.05 -3.91
N GLN A 204 9.80 19.77 -2.64
CA GLN A 204 10.82 19.27 -1.73
C GLN A 204 11.19 17.81 -1.99
N TYR A 205 10.19 16.93 -2.15
CA TYR A 205 10.41 15.48 -2.10
C TYR A 205 10.44 14.79 -3.47
N LEU A 206 9.69 15.28 -4.46
CA LEU A 206 9.67 14.65 -5.78
C LEU A 206 11.06 14.57 -6.44
N PRO A 207 11.93 15.61 -6.35
CA PRO A 207 13.27 15.55 -6.94
C PRO A 207 14.20 14.51 -6.30
N THR A 208 13.87 14.01 -5.10
CA THR A 208 14.71 13.03 -4.39
C THR A 208 14.69 11.64 -5.01
N GLY A 209 13.73 11.35 -5.89
CA GLY A 209 13.49 10.00 -6.44
C GLY A 209 13.02 8.98 -5.39
N LYS A 210 12.57 9.44 -4.23
CA LYS A 210 12.07 8.62 -3.12
C LYS A 210 10.53 8.61 -3.04
N VAL A 211 9.87 9.36 -3.90
CA VAL A 211 8.43 9.43 -4.07
C VAL A 211 8.01 8.65 -5.31
#